data_e1fe153fed71fba127ac443c21cb5b33
#
_entry.id   e1fe153fed71fba127ac443c21cb5b33
#
_cell.length_a   1.000
_cell.length_b   1.000
_cell.length_c   1.000
_cell.angle_alpha   90.00
_cell.angle_beta   90.00
_cell.angle_gamma   90.00
#
_symmetry.space_group_name_H-M   'P 1'
#
loop_
_entity.id
_entity.type
_entity.pdbx_description
1 polymer ?
#
loop_
_entity_poly.entity_id
_entity_poly.type
_entity_poly.pdbx_seq_one_letter_code
_entity_poly.pdbx_strand_id
1 'polypeptide(L)'
;MNEPNVPLSPEDYVEPRCLLCDEPYGAEPQAKSVPQQRIIEKLDEYMSRRDYAGAERHLLYWLAEAELGRDRRGELMICNELIGHYRKTGNREKALAFADRALALLRELDFEGTISSGITYTNAATAYNAFGENGRALALFEKARAVYEGNANTEPRLLGGLYNNMALTLAALRRFPEAHALYDRAMDVMGAVPGGALEQAITCLNRANAVEDEFGLEDGESRIFDLLDQASDLLDDPAAPRDGYYAFVCEKCAPTFSYYGYFLAAEELSKRAEKIYERT
;
A
#
# COMPACT_ATOMS: atom_id res chain seq x y z
N MET A 1 -73.43 -15.45 12.03
CA MET A 1 -72.73 -16.11 13.16
C MET A 1 -71.36 -15.50 13.25
N ASN A 2 -71.13 -14.65 14.26
CA ASN A 2 -69.83 -14.08 14.50
C ASN A 2 -68.94 -15.16 15.17
N GLU A 3 -67.89 -15.54 14.54
CA GLU A 3 -66.87 -16.38 15.17
C GLU A 3 -66.30 -15.67 16.43
N PRO A 4 -66.10 -16.40 17.54
CA PRO A 4 -65.59 -15.79 18.74
C PRO A 4 -64.15 -15.30 18.48
N ASN A 5 -63.88 -14.04 18.85
CA ASN A 5 -62.59 -13.39 18.80
C ASN A 5 -61.70 -14.12 19.80
N VAL A 6 -60.95 -15.14 19.32
CA VAL A 6 -59.97 -15.85 20.11
C VAL A 6 -58.74 -14.91 20.24
N PRO A 7 -58.33 -14.52 21.44
CA PRO A 7 -57.12 -13.70 21.60
C PRO A 7 -55.91 -14.46 21.07
N LEU A 8 -55.16 -13.83 20.16
CA LEU A 8 -53.91 -14.38 19.62
C LEU A 8 -52.92 -14.67 20.76
N SER A 9 -52.39 -15.88 20.78
CA SER A 9 -51.30 -16.23 21.69
C SER A 9 -49.97 -15.70 21.15
N PRO A 10 -48.93 -15.53 21.96
CA PRO A 10 -47.57 -15.17 21.47
C PRO A 10 -47.02 -16.14 20.41
N GLU A 11 -47.56 -17.38 20.40
CA GLU A 11 -47.18 -18.43 19.41
C GLU A 11 -47.82 -18.23 18.04
N ASP A 12 -48.92 -17.43 17.98
CA ASP A 12 -49.61 -17.08 16.72
C ASP A 12 -48.96 -15.87 16.02
N TYR A 13 -47.97 -15.23 16.63
CA TYR A 13 -47.30 -14.08 16.06
C TYR A 13 -46.28 -14.53 15.02
N VAL A 14 -46.58 -14.28 13.77
CA VAL A 14 -45.61 -14.44 12.67
C VAL A 14 -44.97 -13.08 12.39
N GLU A 15 -43.66 -12.96 12.58
CA GLU A 15 -42.93 -11.73 12.28
C GLU A 15 -43.20 -11.32 10.80
N PRO A 16 -43.60 -10.07 10.56
CA PRO A 16 -43.79 -9.60 9.18
C PRO A 16 -42.44 -9.61 8.43
N ARG A 17 -42.51 -10.11 7.19
CA ARG A 17 -41.32 -10.15 6.32
C ARG A 17 -41.31 -8.97 5.36
N CYS A 18 -40.09 -8.51 5.03
CA CYS A 18 -39.90 -7.48 4.02
C CYS A 18 -40.33 -8.01 2.65
N LEU A 19 -41.24 -7.30 1.96
CA LEU A 19 -41.73 -7.67 0.63
C LEU A 19 -40.67 -7.66 -0.48
N LEU A 20 -39.52 -7.01 -0.21
CA LEU A 20 -38.44 -6.87 -1.20
C LEU A 20 -37.33 -7.90 -1.03
N CYS A 21 -37.06 -8.37 0.20
CA CYS A 21 -35.97 -9.30 0.49
C CYS A 21 -36.38 -10.59 1.19
N ASP A 22 -37.67 -10.74 1.52
CA ASP A 22 -38.28 -11.87 2.27
C ASP A 22 -37.66 -12.12 3.67
N GLU A 23 -36.97 -11.11 4.23
CA GLU A 23 -36.39 -11.15 5.57
C GLU A 23 -37.36 -10.62 6.62
N PRO A 24 -37.31 -11.12 7.89
CA PRO A 24 -38.11 -10.58 8.97
C PRO A 24 -37.86 -9.08 9.19
N TYR A 25 -38.92 -8.28 9.41
CA TYR A 25 -38.73 -6.89 9.82
C TYR A 25 -38.07 -6.86 11.20
N GLY A 26 -36.86 -6.27 11.29
CA GLY A 26 -36.07 -6.22 12.52
C GLY A 26 -34.99 -7.30 12.61
N ALA A 27 -34.88 -8.20 11.62
CA ALA A 27 -33.69 -9.03 11.50
C ALA A 27 -32.43 -8.13 11.42
N GLU A 28 -31.42 -8.44 12.20
CA GLU A 28 -30.13 -7.74 12.03
C GLU A 28 -29.67 -7.90 10.57
N PRO A 29 -29.31 -6.80 9.89
CA PRO A 29 -28.85 -6.89 8.51
C PRO A 29 -27.69 -7.88 8.44
N GLN A 30 -27.81 -8.92 7.62
CA GLN A 30 -26.70 -9.82 7.38
C GLN A 30 -25.52 -9.01 6.81
N ALA A 31 -24.32 -9.28 7.30
CA ALA A 31 -23.12 -8.63 6.79
C ALA A 31 -23.00 -8.87 5.29
N LYS A 32 -23.04 -7.80 4.50
CA LYS A 32 -23.03 -7.86 3.04
C LYS A 32 -21.66 -7.47 2.55
N SER A 33 -20.87 -8.44 2.10
CA SER A 33 -19.50 -8.21 1.64
C SER A 33 -19.44 -7.37 0.38
N VAL A 34 -18.52 -6.39 0.36
CA VAL A 34 -18.21 -5.60 -0.84
C VAL A 34 -17.40 -6.42 -1.85
N PRO A 35 -17.55 -6.16 -3.17
CA PRO A 35 -16.85 -6.90 -4.23
C PRO A 35 -15.38 -6.44 -4.33
N GLN A 36 -14.51 -6.90 -3.44
CA GLN A 36 -13.13 -6.44 -3.27
C GLN A 36 -12.34 -6.40 -4.57
N GLN A 37 -12.35 -7.50 -5.34
CA GLN A 37 -11.61 -7.58 -6.60
C GLN A 37 -12.05 -6.49 -7.60
N ARG A 38 -13.36 -6.29 -7.77
CA ARG A 38 -13.90 -5.26 -8.65
C ARG A 38 -13.55 -3.84 -8.20
N ILE A 39 -13.45 -3.63 -6.88
CA ILE A 39 -13.05 -2.33 -6.32
C ILE A 39 -11.59 -2.03 -6.71
N ILE A 40 -10.70 -3.01 -6.56
CA ILE A 40 -9.27 -2.85 -6.90
C ILE A 40 -9.08 -2.69 -8.41
N GLU A 41 -9.70 -3.54 -9.24
CA GLU A 41 -9.62 -3.40 -10.71
C GLU A 41 -10.06 -2.01 -11.18
N LYS A 42 -11.13 -1.47 -10.59
CA LYS A 42 -11.59 -0.13 -10.94
C LYS A 42 -10.69 0.98 -10.39
N LEU A 43 -10.08 0.77 -9.22
CA LEU A 43 -9.06 1.68 -8.68
C LEU A 43 -7.86 1.75 -9.63
N ASP A 44 -7.38 0.62 -10.12
CA ASP A 44 -6.25 0.54 -11.06
C ASP A 44 -6.54 1.31 -12.35
N GLU A 45 -7.79 1.26 -12.87
CA GLU A 45 -8.19 2.07 -14.02
C GLU A 45 -8.10 3.59 -13.75
N TYR A 46 -8.51 4.05 -12.55
CA TYR A 46 -8.36 5.46 -12.19
C TYR A 46 -6.89 5.83 -12.02
N MET A 47 -6.10 4.97 -11.40
CA MET A 47 -4.68 5.22 -11.16
C MET A 47 -3.88 5.26 -12.47
N SER A 48 -4.17 4.37 -13.43
CA SER A 48 -3.51 4.36 -14.75
C SER A 48 -3.77 5.64 -15.56
N ARG A 49 -4.94 6.26 -15.35
CA ARG A 49 -5.33 7.54 -15.96
C ARG A 49 -4.95 8.76 -15.11
N ARG A 50 -4.30 8.57 -13.99
CA ARG A 50 -3.98 9.62 -13.00
C ARG A 50 -5.24 10.40 -12.52
N ASP A 51 -6.42 9.78 -12.60
CA ASP A 51 -7.67 10.35 -12.06
C ASP A 51 -7.77 10.11 -10.56
N TYR A 52 -6.95 10.83 -9.79
CA TYR A 52 -6.94 10.73 -8.34
C TYR A 52 -8.26 11.15 -7.70
N ALA A 53 -8.98 12.11 -8.28
CA ALA A 53 -10.29 12.52 -7.78
C ALA A 53 -11.35 11.43 -8.01
N GLY A 54 -11.31 10.73 -9.14
CA GLY A 54 -12.14 9.56 -9.41
C GLY A 54 -11.84 8.41 -8.45
N ALA A 55 -10.56 8.14 -8.21
CA ALA A 55 -10.09 7.13 -7.26
C ALA A 55 -10.61 7.41 -5.83
N GLU A 56 -10.49 8.66 -5.34
CA GLU A 56 -10.99 9.05 -4.03
C GLU A 56 -12.50 8.82 -3.90
N ARG A 57 -13.29 9.32 -4.86
CA ARG A 57 -14.76 9.12 -4.85
C ARG A 57 -15.15 7.66 -4.86
N HIS A 58 -14.44 6.86 -5.66
CA HIS A 58 -14.68 5.42 -5.75
C HIS A 58 -14.41 4.71 -4.41
N LEU A 59 -13.26 4.96 -3.79
CA LEU A 59 -12.91 4.36 -2.51
C LEU A 59 -13.85 4.79 -1.39
N LEU A 60 -14.20 6.08 -1.31
CA LEU A 60 -15.13 6.59 -0.28
C LEU A 60 -16.55 6.03 -0.46
N TYR A 61 -17.02 5.86 -1.69
CA TYR A 61 -18.30 5.21 -1.95
C TYR A 61 -18.32 3.77 -1.41
N TRP A 62 -17.29 2.97 -1.73
CA TRP A 62 -17.24 1.59 -1.27
C TRP A 62 -16.97 1.46 0.23
N LEU A 63 -16.29 2.45 0.82
CA LEU A 63 -16.14 2.51 2.27
C LEU A 63 -17.50 2.66 2.94
N ALA A 64 -18.35 3.56 2.45
CA ALA A 64 -19.71 3.75 2.97
C ALA A 64 -20.57 2.48 2.79
N GLU A 65 -20.44 1.78 1.64
CA GLU A 65 -21.15 0.51 1.41
C GLU A 65 -20.65 -0.59 2.37
N ALA A 66 -19.34 -0.67 2.65
CA ALA A 66 -18.78 -1.61 3.61
C ALA A 66 -19.29 -1.34 5.04
N GLU A 67 -19.36 -0.06 5.44
CA GLU A 67 -19.90 0.35 6.74
C GLU A 67 -21.38 -0.01 6.89
N LEU A 68 -22.19 0.33 5.88
CA LEU A 68 -23.62 -0.01 5.86
C LEU A 68 -23.86 -1.51 5.86
N GLY A 69 -23.02 -2.25 5.11
CA GLY A 69 -23.06 -3.72 5.04
C GLY A 69 -22.43 -4.42 6.24
N ARG A 70 -21.87 -3.69 7.21
CA ARG A 70 -21.08 -4.22 8.35
C ARG A 70 -19.93 -5.15 7.91
N ASP A 71 -19.39 -4.91 6.71
CA ASP A 71 -18.25 -5.67 6.17
C ASP A 71 -16.92 -5.08 6.69
N ARG A 72 -16.55 -5.45 7.91
CA ARG A 72 -15.31 -4.98 8.55
C ARG A 72 -14.03 -5.37 7.79
N ARG A 73 -14.05 -6.49 7.06
CA ARG A 73 -12.92 -6.91 6.22
C ARG A 73 -12.79 -6.04 4.97
N GLY A 74 -13.91 -5.76 4.31
CA GLY A 74 -13.97 -4.82 3.18
C GLY A 74 -13.56 -3.41 3.62
N GLU A 75 -14.03 -2.95 4.78
CA GLU A 75 -13.64 -1.68 5.38
C GLU A 75 -12.12 -1.58 5.59
N LEU A 76 -11.49 -2.62 6.17
CA LEU A 76 -10.04 -2.68 6.36
C LEU A 76 -9.27 -2.60 5.04
N MET A 77 -9.70 -3.36 4.03
CA MET A 77 -9.10 -3.33 2.68
C MET A 77 -9.17 -1.93 2.09
N ILE A 78 -10.36 -1.29 2.11
CA ILE A 78 -10.53 0.05 1.54
C ILE A 78 -9.74 1.11 2.32
N CYS A 79 -9.66 1.00 3.66
CA CYS A 79 -8.81 1.88 4.45
C CYS A 79 -7.34 1.77 4.04
N ASN A 80 -6.82 0.57 3.75
CA ASN A 80 -5.46 0.40 3.24
C ASN A 80 -5.23 1.11 1.91
N GLU A 81 -6.18 1.05 0.98
CA GLU A 81 -6.10 1.78 -0.30
C GLU A 81 -6.16 3.30 -0.10
N LEU A 82 -7.01 3.78 0.81
CA LEU A 82 -7.11 5.20 1.16
C LEU A 82 -5.83 5.75 1.80
N ILE A 83 -5.14 4.95 2.64
CA ILE A 83 -3.82 5.32 3.17
C ILE A 83 -2.85 5.60 2.02
N GLY A 84 -2.75 4.69 1.05
CA GLY A 84 -1.89 4.82 -0.11
C GLY A 84 -2.26 6.03 -0.98
N HIS A 85 -3.55 6.20 -1.25
CA HIS A 85 -4.09 7.31 -2.01
C HIS A 85 -3.76 8.67 -1.38
N TYR A 86 -4.08 8.86 -0.10
CA TYR A 86 -3.83 10.14 0.56
C TYR A 86 -2.34 10.42 0.82
N ARG A 87 -1.52 9.39 1.02
CA ARG A 87 -0.07 9.53 1.03
C ARG A 87 0.44 10.04 -0.33
N LYS A 88 -0.03 9.45 -1.44
CA LYS A 88 0.38 9.86 -2.80
C LYS A 88 -0.08 11.28 -3.15
N THR A 89 -1.27 11.68 -2.71
CA THR A 89 -1.82 13.03 -2.94
C THR A 89 -1.36 14.06 -1.91
N GLY A 90 -0.52 13.69 -0.95
CA GLY A 90 0.04 14.60 0.06
C GLY A 90 -0.93 15.04 1.16
N ASN A 91 -2.10 14.39 1.28
CA ASN A 91 -3.07 14.73 2.31
C ASN A 91 -2.73 14.02 3.63
N ARG A 92 -1.87 14.67 4.44
CA ARG A 92 -1.38 14.15 5.72
C ARG A 92 -2.51 13.76 6.67
N GLU A 93 -3.48 14.65 6.85
CA GLU A 93 -4.55 14.46 7.84
C GLU A 93 -5.36 13.19 7.54
N LYS A 94 -5.84 13.06 6.30
CA LYS A 94 -6.62 11.89 5.88
C LYS A 94 -5.77 10.61 5.87
N ALA A 95 -4.53 10.66 5.40
CA ALA A 95 -3.66 9.49 5.39
C ALA A 95 -3.46 8.91 6.79
N LEU A 96 -3.16 9.77 7.78
CA LEU A 96 -2.94 9.35 9.16
C LEU A 96 -4.25 8.91 9.84
N ALA A 97 -5.37 9.57 9.57
CA ALA A 97 -6.68 9.16 10.09
C ALA A 97 -7.08 7.76 9.60
N PHE A 98 -6.87 7.46 8.31
CA PHE A 98 -7.14 6.11 7.78
C PHE A 98 -6.13 5.08 8.26
N ALA A 99 -4.88 5.46 8.52
CA ALA A 99 -3.90 4.57 9.15
C ALA A 99 -4.34 4.17 10.58
N ASP A 100 -4.74 5.14 11.40
CA ASP A 100 -5.24 4.88 12.75
C ASP A 100 -6.53 4.01 12.72
N ARG A 101 -7.43 4.27 11.78
CA ARG A 101 -8.65 3.47 11.59
C ARG A 101 -8.34 2.03 11.17
N ALA A 102 -7.45 1.82 10.20
CA ALA A 102 -7.04 0.48 9.78
C ALA A 102 -6.40 -0.32 10.93
N LEU A 103 -5.56 0.32 11.73
CA LEU A 103 -4.96 -0.29 12.93
C LEU A 103 -5.99 -0.62 14.02
N ALA A 104 -7.07 0.15 14.15
CA ALA A 104 -8.19 -0.16 15.04
C ALA A 104 -8.96 -1.38 14.54
N LEU A 105 -9.29 -1.42 13.25
CA LEU A 105 -9.99 -2.54 12.61
C LEU A 105 -9.22 -3.87 12.72
N LEU A 106 -7.88 -3.85 12.63
CA LEU A 106 -7.07 -5.06 12.86
C LEU A 106 -7.30 -5.67 14.23
N ARG A 107 -7.38 -4.84 15.27
CA ARG A 107 -7.63 -5.28 16.64
C ARG A 107 -9.06 -5.78 16.81
N GLU A 108 -10.05 -5.08 16.25
CA GLU A 108 -11.46 -5.48 16.29
C GLU A 108 -11.70 -6.84 15.61
N LEU A 109 -10.95 -7.12 14.53
CA LEU A 109 -11.07 -8.35 13.75
C LEU A 109 -10.23 -9.52 14.29
N ASP A 110 -9.41 -9.29 15.31
CA ASP A 110 -8.42 -10.27 15.82
C ASP A 110 -7.51 -10.81 14.70
N PHE A 111 -7.08 -9.90 13.81
CA PHE A 111 -6.23 -10.23 12.65
C PHE A 111 -4.74 -10.04 12.91
N GLU A 112 -4.35 -9.69 14.13
CA GLU A 112 -2.95 -9.54 14.50
C GLU A 112 -2.17 -10.85 14.24
N GLY A 113 -0.95 -10.72 13.70
CA GLY A 113 -0.12 -11.88 13.34
C GLY A 113 -0.43 -12.53 11.97
N THR A 114 -1.43 -12.05 11.23
CA THR A 114 -1.71 -12.51 9.87
C THR A 114 -0.91 -11.71 8.83
N ILE A 115 -0.70 -12.26 7.62
CA ILE A 115 -0.08 -11.51 6.51
C ILE A 115 -0.85 -10.21 6.23
N SER A 116 -2.18 -10.23 6.35
CA SER A 116 -3.03 -9.05 6.20
C SER A 116 -2.68 -7.95 7.22
N SER A 117 -2.37 -8.32 8.46
CA SER A 117 -1.89 -7.35 9.46
C SER A 117 -0.51 -6.79 9.11
N GLY A 118 0.38 -7.62 8.58
CA GLY A 118 1.68 -7.17 8.08
C GLY A 118 1.56 -6.11 6.97
N ILE A 119 0.63 -6.32 6.02
CA ILE A 119 0.33 -5.35 4.96
C ILE A 119 -0.20 -4.04 5.57
N THR A 120 -1.14 -4.11 6.49
CA THR A 120 -1.70 -2.92 7.14
C THR A 120 -0.66 -2.17 7.96
N TYR A 121 0.19 -2.87 8.73
CA TYR A 121 1.30 -2.25 9.45
C TYR A 121 2.27 -1.56 8.50
N THR A 122 2.61 -2.18 7.37
CA THR A 122 3.49 -1.60 6.35
C THR A 122 2.88 -0.35 5.73
N ASN A 123 1.61 -0.37 5.34
CA ASN A 123 0.91 0.78 4.75
C ASN A 123 0.83 1.96 5.73
N ALA A 124 0.41 1.70 6.97
CA ALA A 124 0.36 2.71 8.02
C ALA A 124 1.76 3.29 8.31
N ALA A 125 2.77 2.44 8.46
CA ALA A 125 4.15 2.85 8.70
C ALA A 125 4.68 3.72 7.55
N THR A 126 4.41 3.35 6.29
CA THR A 126 4.82 4.12 5.12
C THR A 126 4.16 5.51 5.10
N ALA A 127 2.89 5.61 5.53
CA ALA A 127 2.22 6.90 5.67
C ALA A 127 2.85 7.74 6.79
N TYR A 128 3.09 7.17 7.97
CA TYR A 128 3.77 7.89 9.06
C TYR A 128 5.16 8.38 8.65
N ASN A 129 5.96 7.53 7.99
CA ASN A 129 7.29 7.91 7.50
C ASN A 129 7.21 9.05 6.49
N ALA A 130 6.29 9.00 5.52
CA ALA A 130 6.12 10.05 4.51
C ALA A 130 5.78 11.43 5.11
N PHE A 131 5.19 11.44 6.30
CA PHE A 131 4.85 12.68 7.01
C PHE A 131 5.74 12.97 8.22
N GLY A 132 6.93 12.33 8.30
CA GLY A 132 7.96 12.65 9.28
C GLY A 132 7.78 12.02 10.67
N GLU A 133 6.78 11.16 10.85
CA GLU A 133 6.55 10.44 12.12
C GLU A 133 7.38 9.14 12.20
N ASN A 134 8.70 9.26 11.95
CA ASN A 134 9.61 8.13 11.74
C ASN A 134 9.66 7.14 12.93
N GLY A 135 9.51 7.64 14.17
CA GLY A 135 9.50 6.76 15.35
C GLY A 135 8.27 5.84 15.36
N ARG A 136 7.08 6.37 15.03
CA ARG A 136 5.85 5.57 14.90
C ARG A 136 5.93 4.59 13.72
N ALA A 137 6.47 5.07 12.59
CA ALA A 137 6.69 4.26 11.41
C ALA A 137 7.57 3.03 11.74
N LEU A 138 8.72 3.24 12.38
CA LEU A 138 9.65 2.16 12.72
C LEU A 138 9.00 1.10 13.61
N ALA A 139 8.23 1.51 14.62
CA ALA A 139 7.54 0.58 15.52
C ALA A 139 6.52 -0.31 14.77
N LEU A 140 5.83 0.22 13.75
CA LEU A 140 4.90 -0.54 12.93
C LEU A 140 5.62 -1.44 11.91
N PHE A 141 6.72 -0.97 11.32
CA PHE A 141 7.55 -1.79 10.46
C PHE A 141 8.13 -2.99 11.20
N GLU A 142 8.55 -2.83 12.48
CA GLU A 142 9.00 -3.96 13.30
C GLU A 142 7.89 -4.99 13.53
N LYS A 143 6.64 -4.55 13.73
CA LYS A 143 5.49 -5.47 13.78
C LYS A 143 5.28 -6.20 12.46
N ALA A 144 5.33 -5.48 11.34
CA ALA A 144 5.22 -6.09 10.00
C ALA A 144 6.34 -7.10 9.76
N ARG A 145 7.58 -6.78 10.16
CA ARG A 145 8.74 -7.67 10.05
C ARG A 145 8.53 -8.95 10.82
N ALA A 146 8.09 -8.86 12.07
CA ALA A 146 7.82 -10.04 12.89
C ALA A 146 6.76 -10.96 12.25
N VAL A 147 5.71 -10.39 11.64
CA VAL A 147 4.69 -11.15 10.92
C VAL A 147 5.26 -11.81 9.68
N TYR A 148 5.98 -11.07 8.84
CA TYR A 148 6.45 -11.56 7.55
C TYR A 148 7.58 -12.57 7.70
N GLU A 149 8.55 -12.32 8.58
CA GLU A 149 9.64 -13.26 8.85
C GLU A 149 9.16 -14.52 9.58
N GLY A 150 8.09 -14.41 10.38
CA GLY A 150 7.49 -15.53 11.11
C GLY A 150 6.56 -16.42 10.27
N ASN A 151 6.20 -16.02 9.04
CA ASN A 151 5.25 -16.75 8.20
C ASN A 151 5.91 -17.25 6.92
N ALA A 152 6.03 -18.59 6.80
CA ALA A 152 6.66 -19.22 5.63
C ALA A 152 5.93 -18.95 4.30
N ASN A 153 4.68 -18.53 4.33
CA ASN A 153 3.89 -18.20 3.13
C ASN A 153 3.99 -16.70 2.73
N THR A 154 4.84 -15.92 3.39
CA THR A 154 5.05 -14.53 3.01
C THR A 154 5.69 -14.44 1.64
N GLU A 155 5.04 -13.71 0.74
CA GLU A 155 5.62 -13.44 -0.58
C GLU A 155 6.92 -12.64 -0.44
N PRO A 156 8.00 -13.04 -1.12
CA PRO A 156 9.28 -12.34 -1.04
C PRO A 156 9.21 -10.85 -1.36
N ARG A 157 8.31 -10.43 -2.27
CA ARG A 157 8.09 -9.01 -2.58
C ARG A 157 7.62 -8.18 -1.39
N LEU A 158 6.82 -8.76 -0.49
CA LEU A 158 6.40 -8.08 0.74
C LEU A 158 7.58 -7.84 1.68
N LEU A 159 8.48 -8.81 1.80
CA LEU A 159 9.72 -8.67 2.59
C LEU A 159 10.69 -7.67 1.97
N GLY A 160 10.95 -7.75 0.66
CA GLY A 160 11.83 -6.81 -0.03
C GLY A 160 11.34 -5.36 0.10
N GLY A 161 10.05 -5.12 -0.13
CA GLY A 161 9.44 -3.81 0.04
C GLY A 161 9.47 -3.32 1.49
N LEU A 162 9.24 -4.21 2.46
CA LEU A 162 9.33 -3.90 3.88
C LEU A 162 10.75 -3.46 4.26
N TYR A 163 11.79 -4.23 3.90
CA TYR A 163 13.17 -3.90 4.22
C TYR A 163 13.61 -2.57 3.63
N ASN A 164 13.26 -2.31 2.36
CA ASN A 164 13.54 -1.03 1.72
C ASN A 164 12.86 0.15 2.46
N ASN A 165 11.60 0.01 2.86
CA ASN A 165 10.87 1.07 3.56
C ASN A 165 11.37 1.27 5.01
N MET A 166 11.76 0.18 5.70
CA MET A 166 12.41 0.27 7.01
C MET A 166 13.77 0.96 6.90
N ALA A 167 14.56 0.64 5.88
CA ALA A 167 15.85 1.26 5.64
C ALA A 167 15.72 2.78 5.43
N LEU A 168 14.76 3.23 4.62
CA LEU A 168 14.43 4.65 4.48
C LEU A 168 14.12 5.32 5.82
N THR A 169 13.32 4.65 6.66
CA THR A 169 12.94 5.18 7.98
C THR A 169 14.15 5.26 8.92
N LEU A 170 15.04 4.24 8.90
CA LEU A 170 16.26 4.23 9.69
C LEU A 170 17.25 5.29 9.23
N ALA A 171 17.38 5.52 7.92
CA ALA A 171 18.22 6.60 7.37
C ALA A 171 17.69 7.96 7.83
N ALA A 172 16.38 8.20 7.77
CA ALA A 172 15.76 9.41 8.29
C ALA A 172 15.96 9.61 9.81
N LEU A 173 16.14 8.53 10.57
CA LEU A 173 16.52 8.52 11.99
C LEU A 173 18.03 8.57 12.21
N ARG A 174 18.85 8.73 11.17
CA ARG A 174 20.34 8.74 11.20
C ARG A 174 20.96 7.42 11.69
N ARG A 175 20.24 6.31 11.60
CA ARG A 175 20.67 4.96 11.95
C ARG A 175 21.25 4.25 10.71
N PHE A 176 22.24 4.85 10.08
CA PHE A 176 22.77 4.45 8.78
C PHE A 176 23.31 3.01 8.70
N PRO A 177 24.08 2.48 9.68
CA PRO A 177 24.53 1.09 9.59
C PRO A 177 23.37 0.09 9.50
N GLU A 178 22.28 0.33 10.24
CA GLU A 178 21.10 -0.53 10.20
C GLU A 178 20.31 -0.34 8.90
N ALA A 179 20.25 0.90 8.38
CA ALA A 179 19.63 1.18 7.09
C ALA A 179 20.34 0.42 5.95
N HIS A 180 21.67 0.50 5.90
CA HIS A 180 22.44 -0.19 4.87
C HIS A 180 22.28 -1.72 4.94
N ALA A 181 22.27 -2.31 6.14
CA ALA A 181 22.04 -3.74 6.30
C ALA A 181 20.65 -4.17 5.79
N LEU A 182 19.60 -3.31 5.95
CA LEU A 182 18.29 -3.60 5.40
C LEU A 182 18.20 -3.38 3.90
N TYR A 183 18.91 -2.39 3.33
CA TYR A 183 19.04 -2.25 1.88
C TYR A 183 19.69 -3.49 1.25
N ASP A 184 20.76 -4.03 1.86
CA ASP A 184 21.37 -5.27 1.39
C ASP A 184 20.38 -6.42 1.41
N ARG A 185 19.60 -6.60 2.49
CA ARG A 185 18.54 -7.63 2.56
C ARG A 185 17.45 -7.42 1.50
N ALA A 186 17.05 -6.18 1.25
CA ALA A 186 16.07 -5.87 0.20
C ALA A 186 16.60 -6.25 -1.19
N MET A 187 17.86 -5.93 -1.49
CA MET A 187 18.55 -6.28 -2.74
C MET A 187 18.61 -7.80 -2.93
N ASP A 188 19.02 -8.54 -1.88
CA ASP A 188 19.13 -10.01 -1.92
C ASP A 188 17.77 -10.67 -2.18
N VAL A 189 16.74 -10.26 -1.43
CA VAL A 189 15.39 -10.82 -1.57
C VAL A 189 14.84 -10.55 -2.96
N MET A 190 14.95 -9.31 -3.45
CA MET A 190 14.40 -8.93 -4.75
C MET A 190 15.21 -9.50 -5.91
N GLY A 191 16.53 -9.71 -5.76
CA GLY A 191 17.36 -10.37 -6.75
C GLY A 191 16.99 -11.84 -7.00
N ALA A 192 16.39 -12.49 -6.01
CA ALA A 192 15.87 -13.86 -6.13
C ALA A 192 14.45 -13.94 -6.72
N VAL A 193 13.77 -12.81 -6.91
CA VAL A 193 12.38 -12.75 -7.41
C VAL A 193 12.38 -12.47 -8.92
N PRO A 194 11.70 -13.28 -9.75
CA PRO A 194 11.53 -12.94 -11.16
C PRO A 194 10.91 -11.55 -11.36
N GLY A 195 11.56 -10.69 -12.13
CA GLY A 195 11.14 -9.30 -12.36
C GLY A 195 11.34 -8.38 -11.15
N GLY A 196 12.21 -8.73 -10.18
CA GLY A 196 12.53 -7.89 -9.02
C GLY A 196 13.52 -6.76 -9.30
N ALA A 197 14.02 -6.65 -10.52
CA ALA A 197 14.99 -5.62 -10.93
C ALA A 197 14.47 -4.20 -10.70
N LEU A 198 13.18 -3.96 -10.89
CA LEU A 198 12.59 -2.62 -10.70
C LEU A 198 12.61 -2.18 -9.24
N GLU A 199 12.30 -3.08 -8.31
CA GLU A 199 12.39 -2.84 -6.87
C GLU A 199 13.85 -2.66 -6.41
N GLN A 200 14.78 -3.41 -7.01
CA GLN A 200 16.21 -3.24 -6.76
C GLN A 200 16.69 -1.87 -7.23
N ALA A 201 16.25 -1.39 -8.41
CA ALA A 201 16.56 -0.04 -8.89
C ALA A 201 16.10 1.05 -7.91
N ILE A 202 14.86 0.94 -7.41
CA ILE A 202 14.34 1.85 -6.36
C ILE A 202 15.23 1.78 -5.10
N THR A 203 15.64 0.59 -4.70
CA THR A 203 16.47 0.39 -3.51
C THR A 203 17.85 1.03 -3.69
N CYS A 204 18.48 0.92 -4.87
CA CYS A 204 19.75 1.59 -5.17
C CYS A 204 19.63 3.11 -5.03
N LEU A 205 18.57 3.72 -5.58
CA LEU A 205 18.37 5.17 -5.49
C LEU A 205 18.08 5.64 -4.06
N ASN A 206 17.29 4.88 -3.30
CA ASN A 206 17.06 5.17 -1.88
C ASN A 206 18.36 5.08 -1.07
N ARG A 207 19.22 4.10 -1.40
CA ARG A 207 20.53 3.93 -0.78
C ARG A 207 21.50 5.06 -1.17
N ALA A 208 21.45 5.54 -2.41
CA ALA A 208 22.25 6.69 -2.85
C ALA A 208 21.92 7.94 -2.00
N ASN A 209 20.64 8.23 -1.79
CA ASN A 209 20.20 9.31 -0.90
C ASN A 209 20.69 9.09 0.55
N ALA A 210 20.64 7.87 1.07
CA ALA A 210 21.13 7.57 2.41
C ALA A 210 22.67 7.74 2.53
N VAL A 211 23.44 7.44 1.47
CA VAL A 211 24.88 7.67 1.41
C VAL A 211 25.20 9.17 1.44
N GLU A 212 24.44 9.99 0.70
CA GLU A 212 24.58 11.45 0.76
C GLU A 212 24.25 11.99 2.14
N ASP A 213 23.17 11.53 2.75
CA ASP A 213 22.76 11.93 4.10
C ASP A 213 23.81 11.57 5.18
N GLU A 214 24.55 10.47 4.98
CA GLU A 214 25.56 9.98 5.92
C GLU A 214 26.90 10.69 5.75
N PHE A 215 27.40 10.78 4.50
CA PHE A 215 28.77 11.20 4.19
C PHE A 215 28.85 12.59 3.54
N GLY A 216 27.73 13.13 3.06
CA GLY A 216 27.70 14.28 2.17
C GLY A 216 28.00 13.92 0.71
N LEU A 217 27.75 14.88 -0.18
CA LEU A 217 27.89 14.65 -1.61
C LEU A 217 29.33 14.37 -2.05
N GLU A 218 30.30 15.11 -1.50
CA GLU A 218 31.73 14.99 -1.88
C GLU A 218 32.32 13.65 -1.44
N ASP A 219 32.16 13.27 -0.18
CA ASP A 219 32.72 12.03 0.37
C ASP A 219 31.94 10.78 -0.08
N GLY A 220 30.67 10.96 -0.44
CA GLY A 220 29.77 9.91 -0.92
C GLY A 220 29.81 9.68 -2.43
N GLU A 221 30.42 10.60 -3.22
CA GLU A 221 30.27 10.70 -4.68
C GLU A 221 30.45 9.36 -5.41
N SER A 222 31.57 8.69 -5.20
CA SER A 222 31.86 7.42 -5.89
C SER A 222 30.78 6.35 -5.62
N ARG A 223 30.34 6.24 -4.36
CA ARG A 223 29.32 5.25 -3.97
C ARG A 223 27.95 5.61 -4.53
N ILE A 224 27.64 6.90 -4.58
CA ILE A 224 26.37 7.40 -5.15
C ILE A 224 26.33 7.05 -6.64
N PHE A 225 27.41 7.33 -7.39
CA PHE A 225 27.45 7.04 -8.82
C PHE A 225 27.41 5.54 -9.12
N ASP A 226 28.11 4.71 -8.36
CA ASP A 226 28.02 3.25 -8.49
C ASP A 226 26.56 2.76 -8.31
N LEU A 227 25.81 3.34 -7.36
CA LEU A 227 24.40 2.99 -7.13
C LEU A 227 23.47 3.50 -8.23
N LEU A 228 23.75 4.67 -8.80
CA LEU A 228 22.99 5.22 -9.94
C LEU A 228 23.22 4.39 -11.21
N ASP A 229 24.45 4.00 -11.48
CA ASP A 229 24.78 3.14 -12.62
C ASP A 229 24.13 1.77 -12.46
N GLN A 230 24.18 1.17 -11.28
CA GLN A 230 23.47 -0.08 -10.98
C GLN A 230 21.95 0.06 -11.16
N ALA A 231 21.36 1.18 -10.71
CA ALA A 231 19.94 1.43 -10.89
C ALA A 231 19.57 1.57 -12.37
N SER A 232 20.43 2.23 -13.16
CA SER A 232 20.24 2.36 -14.61
C SER A 232 20.23 1.00 -15.31
N ASP A 233 21.22 0.15 -15.01
CA ASP A 233 21.31 -1.20 -15.57
C ASP A 233 20.08 -2.05 -15.23
N LEU A 234 19.58 -1.96 -13.98
CA LEU A 234 18.37 -2.67 -13.54
C LEU A 234 17.11 -2.16 -14.24
N LEU A 235 16.99 -0.85 -14.50
CA LEU A 235 15.89 -0.25 -15.26
C LEU A 235 15.93 -0.63 -16.74
N ASP A 236 17.10 -0.94 -17.26
CA ASP A 236 17.31 -1.35 -18.64
C ASP A 236 17.20 -2.88 -18.83
N ASP A 237 17.00 -3.65 -17.77
CA ASP A 237 16.83 -5.11 -17.85
C ASP A 237 15.77 -5.46 -18.91
N PRO A 238 16.13 -6.20 -19.98
CA PRO A 238 15.19 -6.59 -21.01
C PRO A 238 14.10 -7.57 -20.50
N ALA A 239 14.32 -8.23 -19.38
CA ALA A 239 13.33 -9.10 -18.75
C ALA A 239 12.26 -8.34 -17.98
N ALA A 240 12.46 -7.06 -17.67
CA ALA A 240 11.47 -6.23 -16.98
C ALA A 240 10.28 -5.91 -17.90
N PRO A 241 9.02 -6.29 -17.52
CA PRO A 241 7.84 -5.94 -18.32
C PRO A 241 7.70 -4.43 -18.48
N ARG A 242 7.44 -3.96 -19.71
CA ARG A 242 7.25 -2.54 -20.02
C ARG A 242 5.77 -2.15 -19.87
N ASP A 243 5.22 -2.36 -18.68
CA ASP A 243 3.82 -2.15 -18.30
C ASP A 243 3.63 -0.88 -17.44
N GLY A 244 2.42 -0.70 -16.91
CA GLY A 244 2.09 0.44 -16.05
C GLY A 244 2.94 0.52 -14.78
N TYR A 245 3.38 -0.63 -14.23
CA TYR A 245 4.27 -0.64 -13.07
C TYR A 245 5.67 -0.14 -13.42
N TYR A 246 6.22 -0.58 -14.57
CA TYR A 246 7.47 -0.03 -15.09
C TYR A 246 7.40 1.48 -15.29
N ALA A 247 6.30 1.98 -15.88
CA ALA A 247 6.11 3.42 -16.06
C ALA A 247 6.11 4.17 -14.72
N PHE A 248 5.42 3.63 -13.72
CA PHE A 248 5.43 4.18 -12.36
C PHE A 248 6.84 4.21 -11.76
N VAL A 249 7.63 3.14 -11.93
CA VAL A 249 9.00 3.07 -11.42
C VAL A 249 9.91 4.08 -12.13
N CYS A 250 9.81 4.20 -13.46
CA CYS A 250 10.54 5.21 -14.22
C CYS A 250 10.23 6.64 -13.73
N GLU A 251 8.93 6.96 -13.55
CA GLU A 251 8.48 8.26 -13.03
C GLU A 251 9.01 8.53 -11.62
N LYS A 252 9.08 7.50 -10.78
CA LYS A 252 9.60 7.60 -9.41
C LYS A 252 11.11 7.78 -9.38
N CYS A 253 11.86 7.17 -10.28
CA CYS A 253 13.32 7.19 -10.31
C CYS A 253 13.88 8.45 -10.98
N ALA A 254 13.22 8.97 -12.01
CA ALA A 254 13.72 10.11 -12.81
C ALA A 254 14.14 11.34 -11.97
N PRO A 255 13.40 11.79 -10.94
CA PRO A 255 13.82 12.93 -10.12
C PRO A 255 15.16 12.71 -9.41
N THR A 256 15.44 11.49 -8.91
CA THR A 256 16.70 11.17 -8.23
C THR A 256 17.87 11.19 -9.20
N PHE A 257 17.72 10.62 -10.41
CA PHE A 257 18.71 10.73 -11.45
C PHE A 257 19.00 12.18 -11.84
N SER A 258 17.96 13.00 -11.99
CA SER A 258 18.10 14.43 -12.28
C SER A 258 18.82 15.18 -11.16
N TYR A 259 18.53 14.86 -9.90
CA TYR A 259 19.17 15.48 -8.75
C TYR A 259 20.69 15.27 -8.73
N TYR A 260 21.15 14.06 -9.07
CA TYR A 260 22.57 13.72 -9.14
C TYR A 260 23.24 14.04 -10.50
N GLY A 261 22.56 14.78 -11.38
CA GLY A 261 23.16 15.26 -12.65
C GLY A 261 23.02 14.29 -13.82
N TYR A 262 22.33 13.16 -13.69
CA TYR A 262 22.04 12.20 -14.77
C TYR A 262 20.84 12.66 -15.61
N PHE A 263 20.89 13.88 -16.14
CA PHE A 263 19.76 14.53 -16.82
C PHE A 263 19.24 13.75 -18.03
N LEU A 264 20.13 13.14 -18.83
CA LEU A 264 19.71 12.35 -19.98
C LEU A 264 18.97 11.09 -19.58
N ALA A 265 19.43 10.39 -18.55
CA ALA A 265 18.74 9.22 -17.99
C ALA A 265 17.38 9.61 -17.42
N ALA A 266 17.29 10.71 -16.68
CA ALA A 266 16.05 11.22 -16.12
C ALA A 266 15.03 11.58 -17.22
N GLU A 267 15.47 12.24 -18.28
CA GLU A 267 14.62 12.58 -19.43
C GLU A 267 14.11 11.33 -20.15
N GLU A 268 15.01 10.36 -20.38
CA GLU A 268 14.65 9.09 -21.04
C GLU A 268 13.64 8.29 -20.21
N LEU A 269 13.82 8.18 -18.88
CA LEU A 269 12.87 7.52 -17.99
C LEU A 269 11.50 8.20 -18.01
N SER A 270 11.45 9.52 -18.01
CA SER A 270 10.21 10.28 -18.12
C SER A 270 9.49 9.98 -19.43
N LYS A 271 10.22 9.97 -20.56
CA LYS A 271 9.65 9.62 -21.89
C LYS A 271 9.14 8.18 -21.95
N ARG A 272 9.85 7.23 -21.31
CA ARG A 272 9.39 5.82 -21.23
C ARG A 272 8.07 5.73 -20.47
N ALA A 273 7.93 6.42 -19.36
CA ALA A 273 6.70 6.46 -18.56
C ALA A 273 5.54 7.08 -19.37
N GLU A 274 5.73 8.25 -19.97
CA GLU A 274 4.72 8.93 -20.79
C GLU A 274 4.22 8.03 -21.93
N LYS A 275 5.13 7.42 -22.70
CA LYS A 275 4.79 6.54 -23.80
C LYS A 275 3.94 5.33 -23.41
N ILE A 276 4.07 4.85 -22.17
CA ILE A 276 3.25 3.75 -21.67
C ILE A 276 1.88 4.26 -21.25
N TYR A 277 1.81 5.38 -20.54
CA TYR A 277 0.54 5.98 -20.12
C TYR A 277 -0.34 6.47 -21.30
N GLU A 278 0.28 6.87 -22.42
CA GLU A 278 -0.46 7.25 -23.63
C GLU A 278 -1.15 6.05 -24.32
N ARG A 279 -0.72 4.81 -24.01
CA ARG A 279 -1.29 3.59 -24.62
C ARG A 279 -2.40 2.94 -23.79
N THR A 280 -2.60 3.42 -22.57
CA THR A 280 -3.62 2.95 -21.62
C THR A 280 -4.80 3.90 -21.54
#